data_a71395a268d46454233ff8dbe700645d
#
_entry.id   a71395a268d46454233ff8dbe700645d
#
_cell.length_a   1.000
_cell.length_b   1.000
_cell.length_c   1.000
_cell.angle_alpha   90.00
_cell.angle_beta   90.00
_cell.angle_gamma   90.00
#
_symmetry.space_group_name_H-M   'P 1'
#
loop_
_entity.id
_entity.type
_entity.pdbx_description
1 polymer ?
#
loop_
_entity_poly.entity_id
_entity_poly.type
_entity_poly.pdbx_seq_one_letter_code
_entity_poly.pdbx_strand_id
1 'polypeptide(L)'
;METEAFSELFPLFSSASPETLEWLLSIAVEHDYPSDRAVLMEDAWGNAVYFIESGWVKVRRHAGDEVVTLAILGKGDFFGEMAILDESPRSTDVIAMSAVKLLSVSAQRFIQTLFKDSQLHHRLLQLMVKRLRQTNTRFQMRHQPPAVKLASTLVYLAENYGRPTEQGTEIFNVPSKDLADVTDISLDDANKIIEKLDSKGWLKVDEDNQVIYLINEKQLSHLAGQL
;
A
#
# COMPACT_ATOMS: atom_id res chain seq x y z
N MET A 1 -6.51 -2.45 -20.97
CA MET A 1 -7.53 -2.59 -19.86
C MET A 1 -8.78 -1.85 -20.29
N GLU A 2 -9.98 -2.41 -20.04
CA GLU A 2 -11.26 -1.72 -20.30
C GLU A 2 -11.55 -0.70 -19.19
N THR A 3 -12.33 0.35 -19.49
CA THR A 3 -12.63 1.45 -18.56
C THR A 3 -13.30 0.98 -17.26
N GLU A 4 -14.20 0.01 -17.35
CA GLU A 4 -14.89 -0.58 -16.20
C GLU A 4 -13.90 -1.29 -15.27
N ALA A 5 -13.08 -2.20 -15.79
CA ALA A 5 -12.04 -2.88 -15.03
C ALA A 5 -11.02 -1.91 -14.42
N PHE A 6 -10.74 -0.79 -15.09
CA PHE A 6 -9.84 0.24 -14.57
C PHE A 6 -10.46 0.99 -13.38
N SER A 7 -11.73 1.37 -13.46
CA SER A 7 -12.42 2.06 -12.36
C SER A 7 -12.70 1.15 -11.16
N GLU A 8 -12.93 -0.15 -11.39
CA GLU A 8 -13.06 -1.14 -10.32
C GLU A 8 -11.73 -1.40 -9.61
N LEU A 9 -10.64 -1.48 -10.38
CA LEU A 9 -9.32 -1.74 -9.85
C LEU A 9 -8.80 -0.58 -8.99
N PHE A 10 -9.00 0.65 -9.45
CA PHE A 10 -8.45 1.83 -8.79
C PHE A 10 -9.54 2.66 -8.10
N PRO A 11 -9.66 2.61 -6.76
CA PRO A 11 -10.68 3.35 -6.01
C PRO A 11 -10.67 4.86 -6.28
N LEU A 12 -9.56 5.41 -6.72
CA LEU A 12 -9.48 6.83 -7.12
C LEU A 12 -10.41 7.13 -8.30
N PHE A 13 -10.56 6.20 -9.22
CA PHE A 13 -11.32 6.42 -10.46
C PHE A 13 -12.77 5.95 -10.40
N SER A 14 -13.22 5.41 -9.25
CA SER A 14 -14.58 4.85 -9.09
C SER A 14 -15.70 5.87 -9.32
N SER A 15 -15.42 7.17 -9.28
CA SER A 15 -16.40 8.27 -9.48
C SER A 15 -16.04 9.14 -10.68
N ALA A 16 -15.03 8.77 -11.47
CA ALA A 16 -14.63 9.51 -12.65
C ALA A 16 -15.63 9.33 -13.80
N SER A 17 -15.78 10.34 -14.65
CA SER A 17 -16.63 10.24 -15.84
C SER A 17 -16.07 9.24 -16.85
N PRO A 18 -16.91 8.60 -17.68
CA PRO A 18 -16.43 7.72 -18.75
C PRO A 18 -15.39 8.38 -19.68
N GLU A 19 -15.60 9.63 -20.03
CA GLU A 19 -14.68 10.41 -20.84
C GLU A 19 -13.31 10.57 -20.15
N THR A 20 -13.31 10.79 -18.84
CA THR A 20 -12.09 10.89 -18.02
C THR A 20 -11.35 9.55 -18.00
N LEU A 21 -12.07 8.43 -17.86
CA LEU A 21 -11.48 7.09 -17.86
C LEU A 21 -10.85 6.74 -19.21
N GLU A 22 -11.56 6.95 -20.31
CA GLU A 22 -11.06 6.76 -21.67
C GLU A 22 -9.80 7.59 -21.93
N TRP A 23 -9.85 8.85 -21.53
CA TRP A 23 -8.72 9.76 -21.64
C TRP A 23 -7.50 9.25 -20.86
N LEU A 24 -7.67 8.91 -19.58
CA LEU A 24 -6.58 8.42 -18.74
C LEU A 24 -5.96 7.15 -19.29
N LEU A 25 -6.78 6.19 -19.74
CA LEU A 25 -6.29 4.96 -20.37
C LEU A 25 -5.51 5.23 -21.66
N SER A 26 -5.92 6.22 -22.44
CA SER A 26 -5.23 6.59 -23.69
C SER A 26 -3.84 7.19 -23.50
N ILE A 27 -3.55 7.75 -22.31
CA ILE A 27 -2.31 8.43 -21.98
C ILE A 27 -1.46 7.74 -20.93
N ALA A 28 -2.01 6.71 -20.27
CA ALA A 28 -1.28 5.92 -19.27
C ALA A 28 -0.17 5.10 -19.95
N VAL A 29 0.96 5.02 -19.26
CA VAL A 29 2.12 4.24 -19.71
C VAL A 29 2.31 3.06 -18.75
N GLU A 30 2.43 1.87 -19.31
CA GLU A 30 2.70 0.65 -18.56
C GLU A 30 4.19 0.52 -18.24
N HIS A 31 4.48 0.01 -17.04
CA HIS A 31 5.83 -0.27 -16.58
C HIS A 31 5.86 -1.59 -15.81
N ASP A 32 6.90 -2.38 -16.05
CA ASP A 32 7.18 -3.59 -15.30
C ASP A 32 8.48 -3.40 -14.49
N TYR A 33 8.41 -3.70 -13.19
CA TYR A 33 9.58 -3.66 -12.31
C TYR A 33 9.78 -5.02 -11.65
N PRO A 34 10.99 -5.58 -11.69
CA PRO A 34 11.30 -6.76 -10.88
C PRO A 34 11.37 -6.39 -9.39
N SER A 35 11.31 -7.41 -8.52
CA SER A 35 11.54 -7.25 -7.08
C SER A 35 12.84 -6.49 -6.80
N ASP A 36 12.86 -5.74 -5.70
CA ASP A 36 13.99 -4.94 -5.20
C ASP A 36 14.40 -3.75 -6.09
N ARG A 37 13.66 -3.47 -7.15
CA ARG A 37 13.91 -2.31 -8.01
C ARG A 37 13.28 -1.05 -7.45
N ALA A 38 14.07 0.04 -7.42
CA ALA A 38 13.54 1.37 -7.10
C ALA A 38 12.65 1.88 -8.26
N VAL A 39 11.44 2.31 -7.91
CA VAL A 39 10.48 2.96 -8.81
C VAL A 39 10.63 4.48 -8.68
N LEU A 40 10.69 4.97 -7.44
CA LEU A 40 10.93 6.37 -7.11
C LEU A 40 12.10 6.47 -6.13
N MET A 41 12.83 7.59 -6.23
CA MET A 41 13.92 7.93 -5.33
C MET A 41 13.59 9.21 -4.56
N GLU A 42 13.88 9.23 -3.28
CA GLU A 42 13.78 10.42 -2.41
C GLU A 42 14.58 11.58 -3.02
N ASP A 43 14.14 12.80 -2.82
CA ASP A 43 14.71 14.06 -3.33
C ASP A 43 14.71 14.24 -4.85
N ALA A 44 14.29 13.24 -5.64
CA ALA A 44 14.10 13.40 -7.08
C ALA A 44 12.84 14.24 -7.38
N TRP A 45 12.87 15.04 -8.46
CA TRP A 45 11.67 15.74 -8.91
C TRP A 45 10.64 14.77 -9.51
N GLY A 46 9.39 14.93 -9.07
CA GLY A 46 8.28 14.09 -9.55
C GLY A 46 7.74 14.55 -10.89
N ASN A 47 7.62 13.63 -11.85
CA ASN A 47 7.05 13.88 -13.16
C ASN A 47 5.81 13.04 -13.51
N ALA A 48 5.43 12.08 -12.66
CA ALA A 48 4.28 11.20 -12.85
C ALA A 48 3.69 10.71 -11.53
N VAL A 49 2.40 10.35 -11.54
CA VAL A 49 1.70 9.55 -10.54
C VAL A 49 1.67 8.11 -11.04
N TYR A 50 1.85 7.16 -10.15
CA TYR A 50 1.89 5.73 -10.44
C TYR A 50 0.73 5.01 -9.78
N PHE A 51 0.13 4.05 -10.48
CA PHE A 51 -1.00 3.23 -10.05
C PHE A 51 -0.58 1.76 -10.09
N ILE A 52 -0.81 1.01 -9.00
CA ILE A 52 -0.37 -0.38 -8.88
C ILE A 52 -1.43 -1.30 -9.49
N GLU A 53 -1.16 -1.86 -10.66
CA GLU A 53 -2.02 -2.85 -11.30
C GLU A 53 -1.87 -4.23 -10.65
N SER A 54 -0.63 -4.61 -10.33
CA SER A 54 -0.33 -5.85 -9.60
C SER A 54 1.01 -5.77 -8.87
N GLY A 55 1.20 -6.64 -7.89
CA GLY A 55 2.41 -6.68 -7.06
C GLY A 55 2.35 -5.73 -5.87
N TRP A 56 3.50 -5.59 -5.20
CA TRP A 56 3.62 -4.89 -3.93
C TRP A 56 4.83 -3.96 -3.92
N VAL A 57 4.66 -2.79 -3.34
CA VAL A 57 5.74 -1.84 -3.14
C VAL A 57 5.81 -1.41 -1.67
N LYS A 58 7.01 -1.04 -1.23
CA LYS A 58 7.22 -0.34 0.03
C LYS A 58 7.63 1.09 -0.19
N VAL A 59 7.09 1.96 0.64
CA VAL A 59 7.49 3.36 0.76
C VAL A 59 8.49 3.44 1.91
N ARG A 60 9.69 3.92 1.65
CA ARG A 60 10.74 4.02 2.65
C ARG A 60 11.40 5.38 2.66
N ARG A 61 12.03 5.72 3.76
CA ARG A 61 12.76 6.98 3.93
C ARG A 61 14.10 6.75 4.61
N HIS A 62 15.07 7.59 4.24
CA HIS A 62 16.33 7.66 4.95
C HIS A 62 16.16 8.47 6.25
N ALA A 63 16.56 7.89 7.39
CA ALA A 63 16.57 8.49 8.71
C ALA A 63 18.00 8.44 9.25
N GLY A 64 18.85 9.39 8.81
CA GLY A 64 20.29 9.32 9.03
C GLY A 64 20.91 8.14 8.26
N ASP A 65 21.60 7.23 8.97
CA ASP A 65 22.22 6.05 8.37
C ASP A 65 21.25 4.86 8.25
N GLU A 66 20.06 4.98 8.78
CA GLU A 66 19.04 3.92 8.72
C GLU A 66 18.02 4.18 7.61
N VAL A 67 17.47 3.09 7.08
CA VAL A 67 16.36 3.12 6.12
C VAL A 67 15.14 2.49 6.79
N VAL A 68 14.05 3.26 6.85
CA VAL A 68 12.83 2.84 7.55
C VAL A 68 11.67 2.73 6.55
N THR A 69 10.96 1.62 6.58
CA THR A 69 9.74 1.41 5.79
C THR A 69 8.55 2.09 6.46
N LEU A 70 7.96 3.06 5.76
CA LEU A 70 6.85 3.86 6.26
C LEU A 70 5.49 3.27 5.90
N ALA A 71 5.37 2.63 4.73
CA ALA A 71 4.12 2.05 4.25
C ALA A 71 4.37 0.89 3.28
N ILE A 72 3.37 0.01 3.19
CA ILE A 72 3.27 -1.07 2.22
C ILE A 72 2.03 -0.79 1.39
N LEU A 73 2.17 -0.79 0.07
CA LEU A 73 1.10 -0.54 -0.88
C LEU A 73 0.96 -1.72 -1.83
N GLY A 74 -0.26 -2.01 -2.21
CA GLY A 74 -0.58 -3.13 -3.09
C GLY A 74 -1.50 -2.74 -4.25
N LYS A 75 -2.02 -3.73 -4.92
CA LYS A 75 -2.95 -3.60 -6.04
C LYS A 75 -4.09 -2.61 -5.73
N GLY A 76 -4.33 -1.66 -6.63
CA GLY A 76 -5.37 -0.62 -6.50
C GLY A 76 -4.89 0.67 -5.84
N ASP A 77 -3.72 0.68 -5.22
CA ASP A 77 -3.12 1.90 -4.67
C ASP A 77 -2.45 2.76 -5.75
N PHE A 78 -2.18 4.00 -5.36
CA PHE A 78 -1.39 4.93 -6.15
C PHE A 78 -0.37 5.65 -5.25
N PHE A 79 0.71 6.13 -5.85
CA PHE A 79 1.78 6.83 -5.16
C PHE A 79 2.47 7.85 -6.06
N GLY A 80 3.24 8.74 -5.43
CA GLY A 80 3.95 9.82 -6.11
C GLY A 80 3.11 11.05 -6.34
N GLU A 81 1.86 11.07 -5.87
CA GLU A 81 0.94 12.21 -5.96
C GLU A 81 1.38 13.39 -5.08
N MET A 82 1.98 13.13 -3.90
CA MET A 82 2.32 14.18 -2.94
C MET A 82 3.25 15.22 -3.56
N ALA A 83 4.36 14.78 -4.14
CA ALA A 83 5.34 15.66 -4.79
C ALA A 83 4.76 16.48 -5.95
N ILE A 84 3.68 16.01 -6.57
CA ILE A 84 3.01 16.68 -7.68
C ILE A 84 1.98 17.70 -7.18
N LEU A 85 1.26 17.35 -6.09
CA LEU A 85 0.21 18.19 -5.54
C LEU A 85 0.75 19.37 -4.74
N ASP A 86 1.89 19.21 -4.07
CA ASP A 86 2.54 20.27 -3.29
C ASP A 86 3.79 20.87 -3.96
N GLU A 87 4.04 20.48 -5.23
CA GLU A 87 5.14 21.00 -6.06
C GLU A 87 6.53 20.87 -5.38
N SER A 88 6.76 19.75 -4.72
CA SER A 88 7.98 19.43 -3.97
C SER A 88 8.75 18.24 -4.56
N PRO A 89 10.02 18.03 -4.20
CA PRO A 89 10.72 16.78 -4.48
C PRO A 89 10.03 15.56 -3.85
N ARG A 90 10.33 14.35 -4.33
CA ARG A 90 9.84 13.11 -3.73
C ARG A 90 10.24 13.03 -2.26
N SER A 91 9.28 12.83 -1.38
CA SER A 91 9.51 12.75 0.07
C SER A 91 10.06 11.40 0.53
N THR A 92 10.08 10.40 -0.36
CA THR A 92 10.40 9.00 -0.03
C THR A 92 10.86 8.23 -1.28
N ASP A 93 11.61 7.15 -1.05
CA ASP A 93 11.78 6.09 -2.04
C ASP A 93 10.51 5.24 -2.14
N VAL A 94 10.27 4.66 -3.32
CA VAL A 94 9.31 3.57 -3.52
C VAL A 94 10.04 2.40 -4.18
N ILE A 95 10.03 1.24 -3.51
CA ILE A 95 10.77 0.04 -3.92
C ILE A 95 9.78 -1.10 -4.17
N ALA A 96 9.94 -1.79 -5.29
CA ALA A 96 9.20 -3.02 -5.60
C ALA A 96 9.57 -4.13 -4.60
N MET A 97 8.58 -4.77 -3.97
CA MET A 97 8.77 -5.91 -3.05
C MET A 97 8.55 -7.26 -3.74
N SER A 98 7.84 -7.24 -4.85
CA SER A 98 7.62 -8.38 -5.76
C SER A 98 7.77 -7.89 -7.20
N ALA A 99 7.52 -8.74 -8.19
CA ALA A 99 7.29 -8.26 -9.55
C ALA A 99 6.06 -7.35 -9.55
N VAL A 100 6.19 -6.12 -10.06
CA VAL A 100 5.16 -5.08 -10.02
C VAL A 100 4.83 -4.60 -11.42
N LYS A 101 3.53 -4.51 -11.72
CA LYS A 101 3.02 -3.80 -12.90
C LYS A 101 2.41 -2.49 -12.48
N LEU A 102 2.83 -1.42 -13.10
CA LEU A 102 2.39 -0.06 -12.82
C LEU A 102 1.84 0.60 -14.07
N LEU A 103 0.84 1.43 -13.88
CA LEU A 103 0.45 2.45 -14.85
C LEU A 103 0.94 3.80 -14.36
N SER A 104 1.48 4.63 -15.23
CA SER A 104 1.86 6.01 -14.87
C SER A 104 1.11 7.03 -15.72
N VAL A 105 0.75 8.14 -15.08
CA VAL A 105 0.20 9.32 -15.73
C VAL A 105 1.10 10.51 -15.40
N SER A 106 1.53 11.27 -16.43
CA SER A 106 2.40 12.42 -16.20
C SER A 106 1.74 13.45 -15.28
N ALA A 107 2.54 14.16 -14.49
CA ALA A 107 2.09 15.18 -13.54
C ALA A 107 1.14 16.19 -14.19
N GLN A 108 1.54 16.75 -15.33
CA GLN A 108 0.75 17.73 -16.07
C GLN A 108 -0.63 17.16 -16.45
N ARG A 109 -0.68 15.93 -16.98
CA ARG A 109 -1.93 15.28 -17.39
C ARG A 109 -2.82 14.94 -16.21
N PHE A 110 -2.23 14.45 -15.13
CA PHE A 110 -2.95 14.15 -13.89
C PHE A 110 -3.62 15.41 -13.32
N ILE A 111 -2.86 16.51 -13.20
CA ILE A 111 -3.40 17.79 -12.71
C ILE A 111 -4.49 18.33 -13.63
N GLN A 112 -4.27 18.31 -14.96
CA GLN A 112 -5.30 18.73 -15.92
C GLN A 112 -6.59 17.91 -15.77
N THR A 113 -6.48 16.60 -15.51
CA THR A 113 -7.64 15.73 -15.33
C THR A 113 -8.39 16.07 -14.04
N LEU A 114 -7.69 16.35 -12.95
CA LEU A 114 -8.31 16.80 -11.69
C LEU A 114 -9.08 18.11 -11.84
N PHE A 115 -8.57 19.06 -12.65
CA PHE A 115 -9.29 20.31 -12.93
C PHE A 115 -10.55 20.13 -13.80
N LYS A 116 -10.54 19.14 -14.68
CA LYS A 116 -11.66 18.88 -15.59
C LYS A 116 -12.78 18.05 -14.96
N ASP A 117 -12.41 17.12 -14.07
CA ASP A 117 -13.34 16.19 -13.44
C ASP A 117 -13.41 16.44 -11.94
N SER A 118 -14.45 17.17 -11.52
CA SER A 118 -14.66 17.52 -10.10
C SER A 118 -14.98 16.31 -9.21
N GLN A 119 -15.56 15.24 -9.75
CA GLN A 119 -15.83 14.00 -9.01
C GLN A 119 -14.53 13.26 -8.71
N LEU A 120 -13.64 13.15 -9.70
CA LEU A 120 -12.31 12.61 -9.50
C LEU A 120 -11.52 13.43 -8.47
N HIS A 121 -11.57 14.77 -8.57
CA HIS A 121 -10.91 15.66 -7.59
C HIS A 121 -11.45 15.43 -6.17
N HIS A 122 -12.76 15.38 -6.03
CA HIS A 122 -13.40 15.11 -4.73
C HIS A 122 -12.99 13.72 -4.19
N ARG A 123 -12.94 12.72 -5.06
CA ARG A 123 -12.52 11.37 -4.69
C ARG A 123 -11.07 11.32 -4.22
N LEU A 124 -10.17 12.05 -4.87
CA LEU A 124 -8.79 12.18 -4.43
C LEU A 124 -8.72 12.76 -3.00
N LEU A 125 -9.46 13.84 -2.72
CA LEU A 125 -9.51 14.43 -1.37
C LEU A 125 -10.01 13.43 -0.32
N GLN A 126 -11.05 12.64 -0.63
CA GLN A 126 -11.53 11.58 0.28
C GLN A 126 -10.44 10.55 0.58
N LEU A 127 -9.68 10.12 -0.42
CA LEU A 127 -8.59 9.15 -0.24
C LEU A 127 -7.43 9.75 0.54
N MET A 128 -7.10 11.03 0.34
CA MET A 128 -6.08 11.73 1.14
C MET A 128 -6.51 11.82 2.61
N VAL A 129 -7.78 12.15 2.88
CA VAL A 129 -8.32 12.15 4.26
C VAL A 129 -8.28 10.74 4.87
N LYS A 130 -8.59 9.69 4.09
CA LYS A 130 -8.46 8.29 4.55
C LYS A 130 -7.02 7.98 4.94
N ARG A 131 -6.03 8.33 4.10
CA ARG A 131 -4.58 8.14 4.39
C ARG A 131 -4.14 8.92 5.64
N LEU A 132 -4.58 10.15 5.80
CA LEU A 132 -4.31 10.96 7.00
C LEU A 132 -4.87 10.30 8.26
N ARG A 133 -6.12 9.80 8.22
CA ARG A 133 -6.71 9.06 9.35
C ARG A 133 -5.92 7.80 9.70
N GLN A 134 -5.47 7.05 8.71
CA GLN A 134 -4.64 5.86 8.91
C GLN A 134 -3.31 6.21 9.61
N THR A 135 -2.66 7.28 9.17
CA THR A 135 -1.43 7.79 9.81
C THR A 135 -1.70 8.18 11.26
N ASN A 136 -2.79 8.90 11.53
CA ASN A 136 -3.18 9.28 12.89
C ASN A 136 -3.48 8.05 13.77
N THR A 137 -4.14 7.04 13.25
CA THR A 137 -4.39 5.77 13.97
C THR A 137 -3.08 5.08 14.34
N ARG A 138 -2.13 4.98 13.40
CA ARG A 138 -0.78 4.44 13.69
C ARG A 138 -0.09 5.22 14.80
N PHE A 139 -0.15 6.55 14.76
CA PHE A 139 0.43 7.39 15.80
C PHE A 139 -0.21 7.16 17.17
N GLN A 140 -1.53 7.00 17.24
CA GLN A 140 -2.25 6.66 18.48
C GLN A 140 -1.85 5.27 19.01
N MET A 141 -1.56 4.33 18.12
CA MET A 141 -1.16 2.96 18.48
C MET A 141 0.30 2.84 18.99
N ARG A 142 1.12 3.90 18.91
CA ARG A 142 2.55 3.82 19.26
C ARG A 142 2.82 3.27 20.66
N HIS A 143 1.90 3.47 21.60
CA HIS A 143 2.01 3.00 22.98
C HIS A 143 1.35 1.63 23.24
N GLN A 144 0.75 1.01 22.22
CA GLN A 144 0.16 -0.30 22.32
C GLN A 144 1.24 -1.40 22.35
N PRO A 145 0.96 -2.56 22.97
CA PRO A 145 1.87 -3.70 22.95
C PRO A 145 2.26 -4.10 21.51
N PRO A 146 3.49 -4.59 21.29
CA PRO A 146 3.97 -5.00 19.97
C PRO A 146 3.01 -5.96 19.22
N ALA A 147 2.44 -6.94 19.94
CA ALA A 147 1.49 -7.91 19.36
C ALA A 147 0.20 -7.25 18.85
N VAL A 148 -0.30 -6.20 19.52
CA VAL A 148 -1.48 -5.44 19.10
C VAL A 148 -1.17 -4.68 17.81
N LYS A 149 -0.03 -4.00 17.75
CA LYS A 149 0.41 -3.25 16.57
C LYS A 149 0.55 -4.16 15.36
N LEU A 150 1.24 -5.30 15.51
CA LEU A 150 1.46 -6.24 14.41
C LEU A 150 0.16 -6.88 13.94
N ALA A 151 -0.70 -7.34 14.86
CA ALA A 151 -2.02 -7.90 14.53
C ALA A 151 -2.88 -6.88 13.77
N SER A 152 -2.92 -5.61 14.22
CA SER A 152 -3.64 -4.54 13.54
C SER A 152 -3.14 -4.30 12.12
N THR A 153 -1.82 -4.37 11.91
CA THR A 153 -1.22 -4.21 10.57
C THR A 153 -1.56 -5.40 9.66
N LEU A 154 -1.50 -6.64 10.17
CA LEU A 154 -1.88 -7.83 9.39
C LEU A 154 -3.36 -7.80 9.00
N VAL A 155 -4.25 -7.43 9.94
CA VAL A 155 -5.69 -7.26 9.64
C VAL A 155 -5.90 -6.16 8.59
N TYR A 156 -5.24 -5.02 8.73
CA TYR A 156 -5.29 -3.94 7.74
C TYR A 156 -4.86 -4.41 6.34
N LEU A 157 -3.78 -5.19 6.23
CA LEU A 157 -3.31 -5.74 4.95
C LEU A 157 -4.34 -6.71 4.36
N ALA A 158 -4.96 -7.55 5.20
CA ALA A 158 -6.00 -8.47 4.77
C ALA A 158 -7.27 -7.76 4.27
N GLU A 159 -7.74 -6.73 4.98
CA GLU A 159 -8.93 -5.96 4.61
C GLU A 159 -8.76 -5.18 3.31
N ASN A 160 -7.55 -4.67 3.03
CA ASN A 160 -7.33 -3.82 1.86
C ASN A 160 -6.81 -4.59 0.63
N TYR A 161 -6.11 -5.72 0.82
CA TYR A 161 -5.43 -6.43 -0.26
C TYR A 161 -5.61 -7.95 -0.21
N GLY A 162 -6.28 -8.46 0.83
CA GLY A 162 -6.43 -9.89 1.04
C GLY A 162 -7.29 -10.56 -0.03
N ARG A 163 -6.92 -11.77 -0.38
CA ARG A 163 -7.69 -12.65 -1.26
C ARG A 163 -8.25 -13.82 -0.45
N PRO A 164 -9.58 -13.97 -0.36
CA PRO A 164 -10.17 -15.12 0.30
C PRO A 164 -9.78 -16.43 -0.38
N THR A 165 -9.37 -17.45 0.39
CA THR A 165 -9.02 -18.79 -0.05
C THR A 165 -9.64 -19.83 0.88
N GLU A 166 -9.54 -21.13 0.54
CA GLU A 166 -9.97 -22.22 1.42
C GLU A 166 -9.14 -22.30 2.72
N GLN A 167 -7.91 -21.78 2.72
CA GLN A 167 -7.00 -21.78 3.88
C GLN A 167 -7.15 -20.55 4.78
N GLY A 168 -7.92 -19.56 4.36
CA GLY A 168 -8.05 -18.25 5.01
C GLY A 168 -7.80 -17.10 4.05
N THR A 169 -7.63 -15.90 4.57
CA THR A 169 -7.30 -14.74 3.72
C THR A 169 -5.80 -14.69 3.44
N GLU A 170 -5.48 -14.78 2.15
CA GLU A 170 -4.11 -14.71 1.65
C GLU A 170 -3.67 -13.26 1.48
N ILE A 171 -2.51 -12.93 2.03
CA ILE A 171 -1.79 -11.67 1.79
C ILE A 171 -0.35 -11.95 1.39
N PHE A 172 0.33 -10.97 0.83
CA PHE A 172 1.77 -11.07 0.53
C PHE A 172 2.59 -11.28 1.82
N ASN A 173 3.60 -12.15 1.75
CA ASN A 173 4.54 -12.35 2.84
C ASN A 173 5.50 -11.16 2.93
N VAL A 174 5.07 -10.14 3.65
CA VAL A 174 5.87 -8.95 3.90
C VAL A 174 7.06 -9.32 4.78
N PRO A 175 8.30 -8.98 4.39
CA PRO A 175 9.48 -9.26 5.20
C PRO A 175 9.34 -8.72 6.63
N SER A 176 9.79 -9.51 7.62
CA SER A 176 9.67 -9.15 9.04
C SER A 176 10.30 -7.79 9.38
N LYS A 177 11.38 -7.39 8.68
CA LYS A 177 12.00 -6.07 8.85
C LYS A 177 11.03 -4.95 8.44
N ASP A 178 10.36 -5.11 7.31
CA ASP A 178 9.39 -4.11 6.83
C ASP A 178 8.14 -4.06 7.72
N LEU A 179 7.69 -5.23 8.24
CA LEU A 179 6.61 -5.27 9.25
C LEU A 179 7.04 -4.59 10.55
N ALA A 180 8.26 -4.82 11.02
CA ALA A 180 8.81 -4.17 12.21
C ALA A 180 8.82 -2.66 12.06
N ASP A 181 9.31 -2.15 10.92
CA ASP A 181 9.37 -0.73 10.63
C ASP A 181 7.96 -0.08 10.62
N VAL A 182 7.01 -0.63 9.85
CA VAL A 182 5.66 -0.04 9.74
C VAL A 182 4.85 -0.12 11.02
N THR A 183 5.21 -1.02 11.94
CA THR A 183 4.56 -1.18 13.24
C THR A 183 5.29 -0.48 14.38
N ASP A 184 6.48 0.07 14.12
CA ASP A 184 7.34 0.68 15.14
C ASP A 184 7.59 -0.29 16.31
N ILE A 185 8.12 -1.49 15.98
CA ILE A 185 8.56 -2.52 16.93
C ILE A 185 9.93 -3.04 16.53
N SER A 186 10.59 -3.80 17.42
CA SER A 186 11.86 -4.42 17.08
C SER A 186 11.67 -5.58 16.10
N LEU A 187 12.70 -5.86 15.28
CA LEU A 187 12.69 -7.04 14.39
C LEU A 187 12.54 -8.36 15.18
N ASP A 188 13.16 -8.44 16.36
CA ASP A 188 13.06 -9.59 17.25
C ASP A 188 11.63 -9.80 17.76
N ASP A 189 10.94 -8.72 18.15
CA ASP A 189 9.53 -8.78 18.53
C ASP A 189 8.65 -9.21 17.34
N ALA A 190 8.89 -8.65 16.14
CA ALA A 190 8.12 -9.02 14.95
C ALA A 190 8.22 -10.53 14.67
N ASN A 191 9.44 -11.08 14.66
CA ASN A 191 9.67 -12.51 14.44
C ASN A 191 9.00 -13.37 15.51
N LYS A 192 9.20 -13.06 16.81
CA LYS A 192 8.60 -13.81 17.91
C LYS A 192 7.07 -13.80 17.87
N ILE A 193 6.46 -12.67 17.47
CA ILE A 193 5.02 -12.57 17.38
C ILE A 193 4.50 -13.39 16.20
N ILE A 194 5.12 -13.34 15.03
CA ILE A 194 4.74 -14.13 13.85
C ILE A 194 4.83 -15.62 14.19
N GLU A 195 5.95 -16.10 14.75
CA GLU A 195 6.13 -17.50 15.19
C GLU A 195 5.04 -17.93 16.18
N LYS A 196 4.70 -17.05 17.14
CA LYS A 196 3.65 -17.32 18.11
C LYS A 196 2.25 -17.39 17.50
N LEU A 197 1.96 -16.54 16.53
CA LEU A 197 0.66 -16.57 15.82
C LEU A 197 0.55 -17.80 14.92
N ASP A 198 1.65 -18.20 14.28
CA ASP A 198 1.74 -19.44 13.48
C ASP A 198 1.55 -20.68 14.38
N SER A 199 2.27 -20.78 15.49
CA SER A 199 2.14 -21.90 16.45
C SER A 199 0.73 -22.03 17.05
N LYS A 200 -0.04 -20.94 17.11
CA LYS A 200 -1.46 -20.94 17.52
C LYS A 200 -2.42 -21.28 16.38
N GLY A 201 -1.93 -21.42 15.14
CA GLY A 201 -2.78 -21.62 13.97
C GLY A 201 -3.66 -20.41 13.62
N TRP A 202 -3.25 -19.20 14.01
CA TRP A 202 -3.98 -17.98 13.65
C TRP A 202 -3.55 -17.43 12.29
N LEU A 203 -2.31 -17.68 11.90
CA LEU A 203 -1.79 -17.47 10.56
C LEU A 203 -0.90 -18.65 10.16
N LYS A 204 -0.51 -18.70 8.88
CA LYS A 204 0.49 -19.63 8.34
C LYS A 204 1.34 -18.89 7.34
N VAL A 205 2.65 -18.95 7.50
CA VAL A 205 3.61 -18.41 6.53
C VAL A 205 3.94 -19.48 5.50
N ASP A 206 3.83 -19.13 4.23
CA ASP A 206 4.26 -19.95 3.09
C ASP A 206 5.37 -19.19 2.35
N GLU A 207 6.61 -19.52 2.68
CA GLU A 207 7.79 -18.87 2.10
C GLU A 207 7.97 -19.18 0.62
N ASP A 208 7.62 -20.39 0.20
CA ASP A 208 7.77 -20.84 -1.19
C ASP A 208 6.88 -20.03 -2.15
N ASN A 209 5.65 -19.74 -1.72
CA ASN A 209 4.69 -18.96 -2.48
C ASN A 209 4.71 -17.45 -2.14
N GLN A 210 5.54 -17.04 -1.19
CA GLN A 210 5.65 -15.65 -0.71
C GLN A 210 4.30 -15.09 -0.22
N VAL A 211 3.54 -15.90 0.55
CA VAL A 211 2.24 -15.50 1.11
C VAL A 211 2.12 -15.81 2.60
N ILE A 212 1.26 -15.07 3.26
CA ILE A 212 0.76 -15.37 4.61
C ILE A 212 -0.74 -15.63 4.49
N TYR A 213 -1.21 -16.74 5.03
CA TYR A 213 -2.62 -17.05 5.21
C TYR A 213 -3.07 -16.63 6.60
N LEU A 214 -4.03 -15.72 6.69
CA LEU A 214 -4.69 -15.38 7.95
C LEU A 214 -5.84 -16.37 8.15
N ILE A 215 -5.61 -17.39 9.00
CA ILE A 215 -6.52 -18.53 9.22
C ILE A 215 -7.65 -18.13 10.17
N ASN A 216 -7.32 -17.39 11.22
CA ASN A 216 -8.28 -16.98 12.23
C ASN A 216 -8.32 -15.46 12.39
N GLU A 217 -8.95 -14.80 11.42
CA GLU A 217 -9.09 -13.35 11.39
C GLU A 217 -9.83 -12.79 12.61
N LYS A 218 -10.81 -13.51 13.14
CA LYS A 218 -11.55 -13.07 14.34
C LYS A 218 -10.62 -12.93 15.56
N GLN A 219 -9.72 -13.87 15.76
CA GLN A 219 -8.76 -13.79 16.86
C GLN A 219 -7.72 -12.71 16.63
N LEU A 220 -7.29 -12.50 15.38
CA LEU A 220 -6.38 -11.41 15.02
C LEU A 220 -7.05 -10.04 15.21
N SER A 221 -8.30 -9.87 14.79
CA SER A 221 -9.08 -8.63 14.99
C SER A 221 -9.33 -8.35 16.46
N HIS A 222 -9.63 -9.39 17.27
CA HIS A 222 -9.75 -9.26 18.70
C HIS A 222 -8.42 -8.83 19.35
N LEU A 223 -7.31 -9.45 18.96
CA LEU A 223 -5.97 -9.05 19.41
C LEU A 223 -5.64 -7.60 19.01
N ALA A 224 -6.06 -7.18 17.81
CA ALA A 224 -5.90 -5.82 17.29
C ALA A 224 -6.79 -4.77 18.01
N GLY A 225 -7.73 -5.21 18.88
CA GLY A 225 -8.66 -4.33 19.57
C GLY A 225 -9.78 -3.76 18.68
N GLN A 226 -10.13 -4.47 17.60
CA GLN A 226 -11.15 -4.05 16.61
C GLN A 226 -12.53 -4.70 16.85
N LEU A 227 -12.72 -5.46 17.92
CA LEU A 227 -14.00 -6.09 18.31
C LEU A 227 -14.50 -5.55 19.63
#